data_78f24d444ce64521b1168fde1d539a5e
#
_entry.id   78f24d444ce64521b1168fde1d539a5e
#
_cell.length_a   1.000
_cell.length_b   1.000
_cell.length_c   1.000
_cell.angle_alpha   90.00
_cell.angle_beta   90.00
_cell.angle_gamma   90.00
#
_symmetry.space_group_name_H-M   'P 1'
#
loop_
_entity.id
_entity.type
_entity.pdbx_description
1 polymer ?
#
loop_
_entity_poly.entity_id
_entity_poly.type
_entity_poly.pdbx_seq_one_letter_code
_entity_poly.pdbx_strand_id
1 'polypeptide(L)'
;GVVNEAIEKAKTADAFVFGTPVHYASASGNMTSFMDRLAYAGGKYLAYKPAAICASARRAGTTTTLDQLVKYPEFFHMPLVSGSYWPMVHGSKPEQVLEDAEGCAVMRELGRNMAWLLKCIELGKANGITHPENPRRPMTNFIR
;
A
#
# COMPACT_ATOMS: atom_id res chain seq x y z
N GLY A 1 10.25 -6.99 17.52
CA GLY A 1 8.79 -6.95 17.37
C GLY A 1 8.41 -6.82 15.90
N VAL A 2 7.13 -6.96 15.57
CA VAL A 2 6.59 -7.06 14.20
C VAL A 2 7.05 -5.95 13.25
N VAL A 3 7.20 -4.72 13.73
CA VAL A 3 7.69 -3.59 12.91
C VAL A 3 9.13 -3.83 12.46
N ASN A 4 10.01 -4.28 13.36
CA ASN A 4 11.40 -4.57 13.00
C ASN A 4 11.50 -5.74 12.00
N GLU A 5 10.69 -6.77 12.17
CA GLU A 5 10.61 -7.87 11.20
C GLU A 5 10.14 -7.39 9.83
N ALA A 6 9.13 -6.52 9.80
CA ALA A 6 8.64 -5.92 8.56
C ALA A 6 9.72 -5.06 7.89
N ILE A 7 10.50 -4.29 8.66
CA ILE A 7 11.62 -3.50 8.12
C ILE A 7 12.69 -4.42 7.51
N GLU A 8 13.05 -5.50 8.18
CA GLU A 8 14.03 -6.44 7.61
C GLU A 8 13.53 -7.07 6.30
N LYS A 9 12.27 -7.48 6.25
CA LYS A 9 11.64 -7.99 5.02
C LYS A 9 11.56 -6.91 3.93
N ALA A 10 11.28 -5.66 4.31
CA ALA A 10 11.18 -4.55 3.37
C ALA A 10 12.49 -4.28 2.61
N LYS A 11 13.64 -4.61 3.19
CA LYS A 11 14.94 -4.44 2.52
C LYS A 11 15.05 -5.22 1.22
N THR A 12 14.46 -6.41 1.17
CA THR A 12 14.53 -7.35 0.04
C THR A 12 13.23 -7.52 -0.74
N ALA A 13 12.13 -6.98 -0.24
CA ALA A 13 10.84 -7.01 -0.94
C ALA A 13 10.88 -6.09 -2.17
N ASP A 14 10.22 -6.51 -3.25
CA ASP A 14 10.11 -5.75 -4.49
C ASP A 14 8.84 -4.89 -4.55
N ALA A 15 7.82 -5.25 -3.79
CA ALA A 15 6.54 -4.55 -3.72
C ALA A 15 5.83 -4.81 -2.38
N PHE A 16 4.77 -4.06 -2.13
CA PHE A 16 4.01 -4.15 -0.87
C PHE A 16 2.52 -4.17 -1.12
N VAL A 17 1.80 -4.93 -0.32
CA VAL A 17 0.35 -4.87 -0.22
C VAL A 17 -0.01 -4.56 1.22
N PHE A 18 -0.71 -3.46 1.44
CA PHE A 18 -1.19 -3.03 2.75
C PHE A 18 -2.70 -3.24 2.83
N GLY A 19 -3.11 -4.21 3.64
CA GLY A 19 -4.51 -4.55 3.81
C GLY A 19 -4.98 -4.38 5.25
N THR A 20 -6.20 -3.87 5.45
CA THR A 20 -6.76 -3.63 6.76
C THR A 20 -8.26 -3.91 6.81
N PRO A 21 -8.79 -4.41 7.94
CA PRO A 21 -10.21 -4.34 8.18
C PRO A 21 -10.63 -2.89 8.45
N VAL A 22 -11.90 -2.61 8.15
CA VAL A 22 -12.54 -1.33 8.49
C VAL A 22 -13.08 -1.40 9.91
N HIS A 23 -12.63 -0.50 10.77
CA HIS A 23 -13.15 -0.29 12.11
C HIS A 23 -13.63 1.15 12.24
N TYR A 24 -14.90 1.37 12.59
CA TYR A 24 -15.49 2.70 12.71
C TYR A 24 -15.25 3.60 11.50
N ALA A 25 -15.50 3.04 10.30
CA ALA A 25 -15.34 3.72 9.01
C ALA A 25 -13.90 4.22 8.73
N SER A 26 -12.89 3.57 9.30
CA SER A 26 -11.47 3.91 9.16
C SER A 26 -10.60 2.66 9.17
N ALA A 27 -9.32 2.77 8.89
CA ALA A 27 -8.39 1.68 9.07
C ALA A 27 -8.32 1.26 10.54
N SER A 28 -8.05 -0.01 10.81
CA SER A 28 -7.87 -0.45 12.20
C SER A 28 -6.73 0.31 12.88
N GLY A 29 -6.87 0.60 14.17
CA GLY A 29 -5.84 1.29 14.95
C GLY A 29 -4.50 0.54 14.96
N ASN A 30 -4.53 -0.79 14.92
CA ASN A 30 -3.33 -1.60 14.79
C ASN A 30 -2.61 -1.35 13.46
N MET A 31 -3.38 -1.21 12.36
CA MET A 31 -2.79 -0.92 11.04
C MET A 31 -2.19 0.46 10.98
N THR A 32 -2.86 1.48 11.49
CA THR A 32 -2.33 2.85 11.49
C THR A 32 -1.08 2.96 12.34
N SER A 33 -1.09 2.41 13.56
CA SER A 33 0.10 2.37 14.43
C SER A 33 1.27 1.61 13.80
N PHE A 34 0.98 0.51 13.09
CA PHE A 34 2.00 -0.25 12.37
C PHE A 34 2.58 0.57 11.23
N MET A 35 1.73 1.19 10.40
CA MET A 35 2.15 1.99 9.25
C MET A 35 2.96 3.22 9.67
N ASP A 36 2.54 3.92 10.70
CA ASP A 36 3.28 5.07 11.23
C ASP A 36 4.71 4.68 11.62
N ARG A 37 4.85 3.58 12.32
CA ARG A 37 6.15 3.09 12.80
C ARG A 37 7.01 2.53 11.69
N LEU A 38 6.41 1.76 10.77
CA LEU A 38 7.09 1.23 9.59
C LEU A 38 7.59 2.37 8.71
N ALA A 39 6.73 3.34 8.43
CA ALA A 39 7.05 4.50 7.61
C ALA A 39 8.16 5.35 8.24
N TYR A 40 8.05 5.66 9.52
CA TYR A 40 9.05 6.48 10.23
C TYR A 40 10.43 5.82 10.27
N ALA A 41 10.49 4.54 10.61
CA ALA A 41 11.75 3.82 10.81
C ALA A 41 12.31 3.17 9.53
N GLY A 42 11.43 2.75 8.62
CA GLY A 42 11.76 1.93 7.45
C GLY A 42 11.46 2.58 6.09
N GLY A 43 10.98 3.81 6.04
CA GLY A 43 10.50 4.45 4.81
C GLY A 43 11.50 4.43 3.64
N LYS A 44 12.78 4.54 3.93
CA LYS A 44 13.84 4.43 2.89
C LYS A 44 13.86 3.08 2.16
N TYR A 45 13.35 2.02 2.77
CA TYR A 45 13.28 0.70 2.14
C TYR A 45 11.98 0.47 1.36
N LEU A 46 11.03 1.39 1.48
CA LEU A 46 9.77 1.39 0.75
C LEU A 46 9.89 2.16 -0.58
N ALA A 47 10.75 3.18 -0.63
CA ALA A 47 10.82 4.13 -1.72
C ALA A 47 11.04 3.46 -3.09
N TYR A 48 10.28 3.93 -4.09
CA TYR A 48 10.30 3.46 -5.48
C TYR A 48 9.91 1.98 -5.68
N LYS A 49 9.34 1.36 -4.66
CA LYS A 49 8.76 0.03 -4.77
C LYS A 49 7.23 0.15 -4.88
N PRO A 50 6.59 -0.58 -5.79
CA PRO A 50 5.14 -0.52 -5.94
C PRO A 50 4.40 -0.88 -4.66
N ALA A 51 3.28 -0.21 -4.43
CA ALA A 51 2.37 -0.52 -3.33
C ALA A 51 0.95 -0.69 -3.82
N ALA A 52 0.22 -1.60 -3.21
CA ALA A 52 -1.22 -1.73 -3.33
C ALA A 52 -1.86 -1.59 -1.95
N ILE A 53 -3.07 -1.06 -1.91
CA ILE A 53 -3.85 -0.92 -0.68
C ILE A 53 -5.17 -1.64 -0.87
N CYS A 54 -5.63 -2.36 0.15
CA CYS A 54 -6.94 -2.98 0.13
C CYS A 54 -7.62 -2.92 1.50
N ALA A 55 -8.94 -2.95 1.49
CA ALA A 55 -9.75 -2.92 2.71
C ALA A 55 -10.81 -4.01 2.70
N SER A 56 -11.12 -4.52 3.87
CA SER A 56 -12.25 -5.43 4.07
C SER A 56 -13.26 -4.84 5.06
N ALA A 57 -14.53 -4.94 4.76
CA ALA A 57 -15.61 -4.47 5.62
C ALA A 57 -16.84 -5.35 5.52
N ARG A 58 -17.66 -5.29 6.56
CA ARG A 58 -19.01 -5.84 6.48
C ARG A 58 -19.88 -4.99 5.56
N ARG A 59 -19.75 -3.66 5.60
CA ARG A 59 -20.63 -2.75 4.85
C ARG A 59 -19.92 -1.46 4.43
N ALA A 60 -19.84 -0.46 5.31
CA ALA A 60 -19.39 0.90 4.98
C ALA A 60 -17.98 1.20 5.47
N GLY A 61 -17.38 2.28 4.95
CA GLY A 61 -16.11 2.84 5.41
C GLY A 61 -14.88 2.39 4.64
N THR A 62 -15.03 1.60 3.60
CA THR A 62 -13.90 1.11 2.78
C THR A 62 -13.17 2.22 2.04
N THR A 63 -13.87 3.13 1.37
CA THR A 63 -13.24 4.23 0.64
C THR A 63 -12.48 5.17 1.56
N THR A 64 -13.06 5.55 2.70
CA THR A 64 -12.37 6.37 3.72
C THR A 64 -11.10 5.68 4.24
N THR A 65 -11.14 4.37 4.42
CA THR A 65 -10.00 3.56 4.85
C THR A 65 -8.90 3.56 3.79
N LEU A 66 -9.25 3.39 2.52
CA LEU A 66 -8.30 3.46 1.41
C LEU A 66 -7.64 4.84 1.30
N ASP A 67 -8.43 5.92 1.39
CA ASP A 67 -7.93 7.30 1.39
C ASP A 67 -6.96 7.58 2.55
N GLN A 68 -7.19 6.96 3.69
CA GLN A 68 -6.31 7.09 4.84
C GLN A 68 -4.96 6.41 4.58
N LEU A 69 -4.96 5.20 4.03
CA LEU A 69 -3.74 4.43 3.84
C LEU A 69 -2.92 4.87 2.63
N VAL A 70 -3.54 5.43 1.59
CA VAL A 70 -2.82 5.86 0.37
C VAL A 70 -1.76 6.93 0.65
N LYS A 71 -1.91 7.69 1.72
CA LYS A 71 -0.97 8.73 2.14
C LYS A 71 0.44 8.21 2.43
N TYR A 72 0.57 6.96 2.87
CA TYR A 72 1.89 6.35 3.11
C TYR A 72 2.66 6.11 1.82
N PRO A 73 2.12 5.40 0.80
CA PRO A 73 2.78 5.28 -0.49
C PRO A 73 3.10 6.63 -1.14
N GLU A 74 2.17 7.57 -1.11
CA GLU A 74 2.38 8.92 -1.67
C GLU A 74 3.58 9.63 -1.04
N PHE A 75 3.74 9.51 0.28
CA PHE A 75 4.84 10.16 0.99
C PHE A 75 6.21 9.54 0.68
N PHE A 76 6.26 8.25 0.37
CA PHE A 76 7.52 7.51 0.19
C PHE A 76 7.87 7.18 -1.26
N HIS A 77 7.41 7.96 -2.23
CA HIS A 77 7.69 7.74 -3.66
C HIS A 77 7.31 6.34 -4.16
N MET A 78 6.26 5.75 -3.61
CA MET A 78 5.84 4.42 -4.03
C MET A 78 4.81 4.53 -5.16
N PRO A 79 5.05 3.93 -6.34
CA PRO A 79 4.00 3.84 -7.36
C PRO A 79 2.80 3.08 -6.81
N LEU A 80 1.61 3.69 -6.84
CA LEU A 80 0.39 3.05 -6.39
C LEU A 80 -0.18 2.18 -7.51
N VAL A 81 -0.32 0.90 -7.24
CA VAL A 81 -0.97 -0.03 -8.14
C VAL A 81 -2.47 0.10 -8.00
N SER A 82 -3.16 0.31 -9.11
CA SER A 82 -4.61 0.46 -9.19
C SER A 82 -5.27 -0.68 -9.96
N GLY A 83 -6.57 -0.79 -9.82
CA GLY A 83 -7.44 -1.68 -10.58
C GLY A 83 -8.56 -0.90 -11.27
N SER A 84 -9.56 -1.61 -11.76
CA SER A 84 -10.75 -1.00 -12.39
C SER A 84 -11.76 -0.46 -11.38
N TYR A 85 -11.57 -0.73 -10.10
CA TYR A 85 -12.40 -0.25 -9.00
C TYR A 85 -11.57 -0.09 -7.73
N TRP A 86 -12.11 0.55 -6.69
CA TRP A 86 -11.44 0.68 -5.41
C TRP A 86 -11.23 -0.69 -4.77
N PRO A 87 -10.01 -1.01 -4.29
CA PRO A 87 -9.67 -2.34 -3.81
C PRO A 87 -10.29 -2.66 -2.45
N MET A 88 -11.47 -3.23 -2.47
CA MET A 88 -12.22 -3.61 -1.27
C MET A 88 -12.91 -4.95 -1.45
N VAL A 89 -13.15 -5.62 -0.34
CA VAL A 89 -13.98 -6.83 -0.26
C VAL A 89 -14.96 -6.71 0.90
N HIS A 90 -16.10 -7.37 0.77
CA HIS A 90 -17.15 -7.32 1.78
C HIS A 90 -17.53 -8.72 2.29
N GLY A 91 -17.82 -8.80 3.56
CA GLY A 91 -18.30 -10.00 4.24
C GLY A 91 -18.36 -9.80 5.75
N SER A 92 -19.30 -10.45 6.41
CA SER A 92 -19.41 -10.51 7.88
C SER A 92 -18.56 -11.63 8.48
N LYS A 93 -18.15 -12.58 7.65
CA LYS A 93 -17.31 -13.74 8.01
C LYS A 93 -16.32 -13.97 6.89
N PRO A 94 -15.17 -14.64 7.16
CA PRO A 94 -14.17 -14.92 6.15
C PRO A 94 -14.70 -15.64 4.91
N GLU A 95 -15.60 -16.57 5.09
CA GLU A 95 -16.20 -17.37 4.00
C GLU A 95 -16.99 -16.49 3.03
N GLN A 96 -17.69 -15.48 3.53
CA GLN A 96 -18.50 -14.56 2.74
C GLN A 96 -17.65 -13.65 1.83
N VAL A 97 -16.39 -13.39 2.18
CA VAL A 97 -15.49 -12.62 1.34
C VAL A 97 -15.28 -13.31 -0.01
N LEU A 98 -15.25 -14.66 -0.03
CA LEU A 98 -15.13 -15.43 -1.26
C LEU A 98 -16.40 -15.39 -2.15
N GLU A 99 -17.54 -15.04 -1.54
CA GLU A 99 -18.83 -14.84 -2.23
C GLU A 99 -18.92 -13.43 -2.85
N ASP A 100 -18.08 -12.49 -2.43
CA ASP A 100 -17.96 -11.16 -3.06
C ASP A 100 -17.19 -11.28 -4.39
N ALA A 101 -17.92 -11.68 -5.43
CA ALA A 101 -17.35 -11.95 -6.74
C ALA A 101 -16.68 -10.70 -7.36
N GLU A 102 -17.29 -9.51 -7.16
CA GLU A 102 -16.75 -8.24 -7.64
C GLU A 102 -15.46 -7.88 -6.91
N GLY A 103 -15.49 -7.86 -5.58
CA GLY A 103 -14.31 -7.55 -4.77
C GLY A 103 -13.15 -8.52 -5.04
N CYS A 104 -13.42 -9.81 -5.12
CA CYS A 104 -12.42 -10.82 -5.46
C CYS A 104 -11.85 -10.63 -6.88
N ALA A 105 -12.68 -10.22 -7.85
CA ALA A 105 -12.22 -9.93 -9.21
C ALA A 105 -11.26 -8.74 -9.22
N VAL A 106 -11.59 -7.66 -8.52
CA VAL A 106 -10.74 -6.47 -8.35
C VAL A 106 -9.41 -6.83 -7.66
N MET A 107 -9.43 -7.69 -6.64
CA MET A 107 -8.20 -8.15 -5.98
C MET A 107 -7.29 -8.94 -6.93
N ARG A 108 -7.85 -9.82 -7.76
CA ARG A 108 -7.07 -10.55 -8.78
C ARG A 108 -6.50 -9.63 -9.85
N GLU A 109 -7.27 -8.63 -10.27
CA GLU A 109 -6.81 -7.60 -11.21
C GLU A 109 -5.65 -6.79 -10.61
N LEU A 110 -5.79 -6.36 -9.37
CA LEU A 110 -4.74 -5.65 -8.63
C LEU A 110 -3.43 -6.46 -8.60
N GLY A 111 -3.52 -7.76 -8.33
CA GLY A 111 -2.36 -8.65 -8.35
C GLY A 111 -1.72 -8.78 -9.73
N ARG A 112 -2.52 -8.87 -10.80
CA ARG A 112 -2.00 -8.90 -12.18
C ARG A 112 -1.33 -7.59 -12.58
N ASN A 113 -1.92 -6.45 -12.19
CA ASN A 113 -1.37 -5.13 -12.45
C ASN A 113 -0.06 -4.91 -11.69
N MET A 114 0.03 -5.39 -10.45
CA MET A 114 1.27 -5.40 -9.67
C MET A 114 2.36 -6.21 -10.39
N ALA A 115 2.04 -7.42 -10.83
CA ALA A 115 2.98 -8.28 -11.53
C ALA A 115 3.48 -7.65 -12.84
N TRP A 116 2.58 -7.02 -13.59
CA TRP A 116 2.95 -6.28 -14.81
C TRP A 116 3.92 -5.13 -14.51
N LEU A 117 3.61 -4.31 -13.51
CA LEU A 117 4.46 -3.17 -13.13
C LEU A 117 5.84 -3.64 -12.67
N LEU A 118 5.92 -4.70 -11.87
CA LEU A 118 7.19 -5.28 -11.42
C LEU A 118 8.05 -5.76 -12.59
N LYS A 119 7.46 -6.40 -13.60
CA LYS A 119 8.17 -6.80 -14.82
C LYS A 119 8.71 -5.60 -15.59
N CYS A 120 7.92 -4.51 -15.69
CA CYS A 120 8.37 -3.27 -16.32
C CYS A 120 9.56 -2.65 -15.57
N ILE A 121 9.51 -2.61 -14.24
CA ILE A 121 10.59 -2.08 -13.40
C ILE A 121 11.85 -2.94 -13.56
N GLU A 122 11.72 -4.26 -13.53
CA GLU A 122 12.85 -5.19 -13.71
C GLU A 122 13.50 -5.01 -15.08
N LEU A 123 12.71 -4.93 -16.13
CA LEU A 123 13.20 -4.68 -17.49
C LEU A 123 13.89 -3.32 -17.58
N GLY A 124 13.34 -2.29 -16.98
CA GLY A 124 13.96 -0.96 -16.90
C GLY A 124 15.32 -1.02 -16.25
N LYS A 125 15.43 -1.66 -15.08
CA LYS A 125 16.70 -1.82 -14.37
C LYS A 125 17.76 -2.55 -15.22
N ALA A 126 17.34 -3.64 -15.89
CA ALA A 126 18.23 -4.40 -16.77
C ALA A 126 18.76 -3.57 -17.95
N ASN A 127 18.07 -2.50 -18.33
CA ASN A 127 18.46 -1.56 -19.38
C ASN A 127 19.03 -0.22 -18.87
N GLY A 128 19.44 -0.16 -17.60
CA GLY A 128 20.09 0.99 -17.00
C GLY A 128 19.15 2.13 -16.56
N ILE A 129 17.86 1.90 -16.52
CA ILE A 129 16.89 2.88 -16.00
C ILE A 129 16.87 2.77 -14.47
N THR A 130 17.21 3.85 -13.80
CA THR A 130 17.16 3.98 -12.34
C THR A 130 16.12 5.00 -11.93
N HIS A 131 15.67 4.93 -10.69
CA HIS A 131 14.81 5.99 -10.15
C HIS A 131 15.59 7.32 -10.07
N PRO A 132 14.89 8.47 -10.13
CA PRO A 132 15.54 9.77 -10.06
C PRO A 132 16.19 9.99 -8.69
N GLU A 133 17.31 10.70 -8.68
CA GLU A 133 17.87 11.29 -7.47
C GLU A 133 17.19 12.64 -7.26
N ASN A 134 16.46 12.77 -6.16
CA ASN A 134 15.77 14.01 -5.84
C ASN A 134 16.57 14.80 -4.80
N PRO A 135 16.80 16.10 -5.02
CA PRO A 135 17.44 16.94 -4.01
C PRO A 135 16.59 17.01 -2.76
N ARG A 136 17.22 17.24 -1.63
CA ARG A 136 16.48 17.46 -0.37
C ARG A 136 15.52 18.63 -0.57
N ARG A 137 14.22 18.38 -0.40
CA ARG A 137 13.22 19.46 -0.51
C ARG A 137 13.40 20.48 0.60
N PRO A 138 13.23 21.77 0.32
CA PRO A 138 13.21 22.77 1.36
C PRO A 138 12.02 22.56 2.29
N MET A 139 12.22 22.85 3.58
CA MET A 139 11.16 22.76 4.57
C MET A 139 10.52 24.15 4.73
N THR A 140 9.21 24.21 4.47
CA THR A 140 8.45 25.42 4.76
C THR A 140 8.15 25.47 6.26
N ASN A 141 8.63 26.51 6.91
CA ASN A 141 8.35 26.77 8.31
C ASN A 141 8.15 28.27 8.55
N PHE A 142 6.92 28.69 8.82
CA PHE A 142 6.55 30.06 9.14
C PHE A 142 6.37 30.31 10.65
N ILE A 143 6.69 29.34 11.49
CA ILE A 143 6.68 29.52 12.95
C ILE A 143 7.92 30.32 13.33
N ARG A 144 7.71 31.50 13.92
CA ARG A 144 8.74 32.41 14.40
C ARG A 144 8.69 32.48 15.91
#